data_dcca9f43a64dcad52e06220904067a3a
#
_entry.id   dcca9f43a64dcad52e06220904067a3a
#
_cell.length_a   1.000
_cell.length_b   1.000
_cell.length_c   1.000
_cell.angle_alpha   90.00
_cell.angle_beta   90.00
_cell.angle_gamma   90.00
#
_symmetry.space_group_name_H-M   'P 1'
#
loop_
_entity.id
_entity.type
_entity.pdbx_description
1 polymer ?
#
loop_
_entity_poly.entity_id
_entity_poly.type
_entity_poly.pdbx_seq_one_letter_code
_entity_poly.pdbx_strand_id
1 'polypeptide(L)'
;MRKLDIAKVLPIIRIAIEEDLGQGDLTSEILFKENIFAKANIVSREEIIVCGMDVVREILQQYDKRLELKIYVKDGWSAHVACKLATIEGPLRPMLSAERVMLNFLQRLCGIATTTNKYVQAIQGTKAKIYDTRKTLPGWRVLEKYAVRCGGGYNHRIGLYDGILIKDNHLAELGRNFQPKLLKIVREARKIKGAKFVAVEVDHVDDQLNYVLEIPGIDIVLLDNMGQWQLKHAVEMRDRMCSRNKRPLLEASGNITLNNVSAIAQCGVDRIAVGAITHSAAAVDIGLDR
;
A
#
# COMPACT_ATOMS: atom_id res chain seq x y z
N MET A 1 -1.00 -14.61 2.23
CA MET A 1 -0.38 -13.29 1.89
C MET A 1 1.06 -13.51 1.44
N ARG A 2 1.57 -12.80 0.41
CA ARG A 2 2.99 -12.93 0.00
C ARG A 2 3.87 -12.30 1.06
N LYS A 3 4.91 -13.02 1.50
CA LYS A 3 5.87 -12.57 2.52
C LYS A 3 6.64 -11.33 2.03
N LEU A 4 6.99 -10.41 2.95
CA LEU A 4 7.85 -9.26 2.66
C LEU A 4 9.26 -9.77 2.31
N ASP A 5 9.82 -9.23 1.24
CA ASP A 5 11.22 -9.48 0.86
C ASP A 5 12.11 -8.49 1.64
N ILE A 6 12.67 -8.95 2.74
CA ILE A 6 13.48 -8.15 3.66
C ILE A 6 14.71 -7.58 2.96
N ALA A 7 15.32 -8.29 2.01
CA ALA A 7 16.49 -7.80 1.30
C ALA A 7 16.22 -6.47 0.55
N LYS A 8 14.98 -6.26 0.08
CA LYS A 8 14.59 -5.02 -0.60
C LYS A 8 14.40 -3.82 0.31
N VAL A 9 14.20 -4.06 1.61
CA VAL A 9 13.93 -2.99 2.59
C VAL A 9 15.11 -2.78 3.54
N LEU A 10 16.10 -3.66 3.53
CA LEU A 10 17.30 -3.54 4.34
C LEU A 10 18.05 -2.19 4.16
N PRO A 11 18.17 -1.62 2.96
CA PRO A 11 18.82 -0.31 2.80
C PRO A 11 18.14 0.80 3.60
N ILE A 12 16.80 0.88 3.60
CA ILE A 12 16.09 1.92 4.35
C ILE A 12 16.14 1.68 5.85
N ILE A 13 16.18 0.42 6.30
CA ILE A 13 16.38 0.09 7.71
C ILE A 13 17.75 0.59 8.18
N ARG A 14 18.80 0.36 7.40
CA ARG A 14 20.16 0.80 7.75
C ARG A 14 20.29 2.33 7.82
N ILE A 15 19.68 3.05 6.87
CA ILE A 15 19.64 4.51 6.89
C ILE A 15 18.96 5.01 8.17
N ALA A 16 17.83 4.41 8.56
CA ALA A 16 17.11 4.81 9.76
C ALA A 16 17.88 4.50 11.06
N ILE A 17 18.63 3.39 11.10
CA ILE A 17 19.50 3.06 12.23
C ILE A 17 20.66 4.06 12.31
N GLU A 18 21.32 4.40 11.19
CA GLU A 18 22.41 5.37 11.14
C GLU A 18 21.94 6.76 11.55
N GLU A 19 20.74 7.18 11.12
CA GLU A 19 20.13 8.46 11.50
C GLU A 19 19.93 8.60 13.02
N ASP A 20 19.44 7.53 13.69
CA ASP A 20 19.06 7.59 15.11
C ASP A 20 20.24 7.26 16.04
N LEU A 21 21.04 6.27 15.71
CA LEU A 21 22.13 5.78 16.57
C LEU A 21 23.42 6.60 16.39
N GLY A 22 23.77 7.01 15.18
CA GLY A 22 25.01 7.73 14.88
C GLY A 22 26.25 7.01 15.43
N GLN A 23 26.95 7.66 16.38
CA GLN A 23 28.15 7.10 17.00
C GLN A 23 27.88 6.28 18.27
N GLY A 24 26.61 6.18 18.75
CA GLY A 24 26.24 5.38 19.91
C GLY A 24 25.15 6.01 20.76
N ASP A 25 24.57 5.21 21.66
CA ASP A 25 23.53 5.65 22.61
C ASP A 25 24.20 6.11 23.91
N LEU A 26 24.49 7.43 23.99
CA LEU A 26 25.17 8.07 25.11
C LEU A 26 24.46 7.80 26.45
N THR A 27 23.11 7.74 26.44
CA THR A 27 22.33 7.52 27.66
C THR A 27 22.47 6.10 28.18
N SER A 28 22.26 5.11 27.32
CA SER A 28 22.36 3.71 27.71
C SER A 28 23.78 3.30 28.10
N GLU A 29 24.80 3.90 27.45
CA GLU A 29 26.21 3.67 27.77
C GLU A 29 26.59 4.13 29.18
N ILE A 30 26.04 5.28 29.62
CA ILE A 30 26.30 5.84 30.95
C ILE A 30 25.53 5.08 32.04
N LEU A 31 24.26 4.75 31.76
CA LEU A 31 23.35 4.23 32.80
C LEU A 31 23.49 2.74 33.05
N PHE A 32 23.84 1.95 32.06
CA PHE A 32 23.77 0.50 32.15
C PHE A 32 25.11 -0.18 31.87
N LYS A 33 25.36 -1.29 32.59
CA LYS A 33 26.49 -2.20 32.27
C LYS A 33 26.15 -3.05 31.04
N GLU A 34 27.16 -3.47 30.29
CA GLU A 34 26.99 -4.21 29.01
C GLU A 34 26.24 -5.54 29.14
N ASN A 35 26.35 -6.22 30.26
CA ASN A 35 25.83 -7.58 30.45
C ASN A 35 24.46 -7.65 31.14
N ILE A 36 23.68 -6.56 31.13
CA ILE A 36 22.31 -6.57 31.64
C ILE A 36 21.39 -7.13 30.56
N PHE A 37 20.65 -8.19 30.88
CA PHE A 37 19.59 -8.74 30.04
C PHE A 37 18.24 -8.28 30.55
N ALA A 38 17.33 -8.06 29.62
CA ALA A 38 15.97 -7.60 29.91
C ALA A 38 14.95 -8.27 29.01
N LYS A 39 13.70 -8.09 29.41
CA LYS A 39 12.50 -8.48 28.67
C LYS A 39 11.56 -7.29 28.59
N ALA A 40 11.03 -7.02 27.39
CA ALA A 40 10.05 -5.97 27.16
C ALA A 40 8.97 -6.45 26.19
N ASN A 41 7.78 -5.85 26.27
CA ASN A 41 6.64 -6.22 25.45
C ASN A 41 6.29 -5.07 24.50
N ILE A 42 6.09 -5.39 23.23
CA ILE A 42 5.50 -4.46 22.26
C ILE A 42 3.98 -4.55 22.44
N VAL A 43 3.34 -3.42 22.78
CA VAL A 43 1.92 -3.36 23.15
C VAL A 43 1.21 -2.30 22.31
N SER A 44 0.05 -2.67 21.75
CA SER A 44 -0.82 -1.72 21.05
C SER A 44 -1.60 -0.84 22.03
N ARG A 45 -1.68 0.46 21.77
CA ARG A 45 -2.49 1.42 22.54
C ARG A 45 -3.87 1.67 21.93
N GLU A 46 -4.12 1.17 20.72
CA GLU A 46 -5.38 1.29 20.00
C GLU A 46 -5.71 0.03 19.19
N GLU A 47 -6.89 -0.03 18.58
CA GLU A 47 -7.27 -1.12 17.68
C GLU A 47 -6.56 -0.97 16.34
N ILE A 48 -5.80 -2.00 15.92
CA ILE A 48 -4.96 -1.98 14.73
C ILE A 48 -5.03 -3.27 13.92
N ILE A 49 -4.60 -3.16 12.67
CA ILE A 49 -4.14 -4.31 11.88
C ILE A 49 -2.61 -4.35 11.97
N VAL A 50 -2.08 -5.44 12.52
CA VAL A 50 -0.63 -5.61 12.72
C VAL A 50 0.08 -5.74 11.37
N CYS A 51 1.20 -5.03 11.23
CA CYS A 51 2.04 -5.10 10.04
C CYS A 51 3.48 -4.67 10.34
N GLY A 52 4.45 -5.50 9.99
CA GLY A 52 5.86 -5.16 10.08
C GLY A 52 6.67 -5.96 11.11
N MET A 53 6.16 -7.09 11.61
CA MET A 53 6.88 -7.90 12.61
C MET A 53 8.20 -8.45 12.11
N ASP A 54 8.29 -8.83 10.81
CA ASP A 54 9.56 -9.26 10.23
C ASP A 54 10.54 -8.07 10.06
N VAL A 55 10.04 -6.84 9.89
CA VAL A 55 10.86 -5.61 9.88
C VAL A 55 11.42 -5.34 11.27
N VAL A 56 10.59 -5.44 12.31
CA VAL A 56 11.02 -5.32 13.71
C VAL A 56 12.13 -6.33 14.02
N ARG A 57 11.94 -7.59 13.64
CA ARG A 57 12.98 -8.64 13.83
C ARG A 57 14.29 -8.26 13.16
N GLU A 58 14.24 -7.80 11.92
CA GLU A 58 15.44 -7.37 11.18
C GLU A 58 16.13 -6.19 11.85
N ILE A 59 15.38 -5.16 12.28
CA ILE A 59 15.94 -4.01 12.99
C ILE A 59 16.67 -4.48 14.25
N LEU A 60 16.03 -5.29 15.10
CA LEU A 60 16.67 -5.83 16.31
C LEU A 60 17.98 -6.58 16.01
N GLN A 61 17.99 -7.42 14.97
CA GLN A 61 19.17 -8.16 14.55
C GLN A 61 20.30 -7.28 13.97
N GLN A 62 20.00 -6.09 13.46
CA GLN A 62 21.02 -5.11 13.03
C GLN A 62 21.65 -4.40 14.24
N TYR A 63 20.93 -4.23 15.36
CA TYR A 63 21.50 -3.68 16.60
C TYR A 63 22.32 -4.72 17.37
N ASP A 64 21.74 -5.90 17.64
CA ASP A 64 22.45 -7.00 18.31
C ASP A 64 21.78 -8.35 17.98
N LYS A 65 22.57 -9.31 17.52
CA LYS A 65 22.10 -10.65 17.16
C LYS A 65 21.55 -11.47 18.33
N ARG A 66 21.82 -11.07 19.58
CA ARG A 66 21.30 -11.68 20.80
C ARG A 66 19.89 -11.20 21.17
N LEU A 67 19.36 -10.19 20.48
CA LEU A 67 17.97 -9.74 20.65
C LEU A 67 17.02 -10.73 19.97
N GLU A 68 16.17 -11.36 20.75
CA GLU A 68 15.17 -12.33 20.29
C GLU A 68 13.78 -11.69 20.28
N LEU A 69 13.00 -11.94 19.21
CA LEU A 69 11.63 -11.47 19.06
C LEU A 69 10.65 -12.65 19.04
N LYS A 70 9.82 -12.76 20.07
CA LYS A 70 8.71 -13.71 20.12
C LYS A 70 7.40 -13.02 19.74
N ILE A 71 6.86 -13.34 18.55
CA ILE A 71 5.66 -12.74 17.98
C ILE A 71 4.42 -13.52 18.44
N TYR A 72 3.39 -12.78 18.91
CA TYR A 72 2.09 -13.34 19.31
C TYR A 72 1.00 -13.02 18.27
N VAL A 73 1.04 -11.82 17.67
CA VAL A 73 0.10 -11.38 16.65
C VAL A 73 0.83 -11.23 15.32
N LYS A 74 0.36 -11.96 14.31
CA LYS A 74 1.00 -11.97 12.97
C LYS A 74 0.52 -10.79 12.12
N ASP A 75 1.33 -10.43 11.12
CA ASP A 75 0.96 -9.44 10.12
C ASP A 75 -0.36 -9.79 9.42
N GLY A 76 -1.23 -8.81 9.26
CA GLY A 76 -2.58 -8.94 8.70
C GLY A 76 -3.65 -9.34 9.71
N TRP A 77 -3.30 -9.58 10.98
CA TRP A 77 -4.26 -9.87 12.03
C TRP A 77 -4.62 -8.60 12.79
N SER A 78 -5.85 -8.55 13.30
CA SER A 78 -6.30 -7.47 14.18
C SER A 78 -5.75 -7.64 15.59
N ALA A 79 -5.45 -6.54 16.24
CA ALA A 79 -5.13 -6.46 17.65
C ALA A 79 -5.98 -5.35 18.31
N HIS A 80 -6.51 -5.63 19.51
CA HIS A 80 -7.26 -4.68 20.30
C HIS A 80 -6.35 -3.84 21.21
N VAL A 81 -6.92 -2.85 21.86
CA VAL A 81 -6.22 -2.01 22.85
C VAL A 81 -5.58 -2.87 23.94
N ALA A 82 -4.37 -2.51 24.35
CA ALA A 82 -3.54 -3.21 25.35
C ALA A 82 -3.13 -4.65 24.93
N CYS A 83 -3.27 -5.01 23.64
CA CYS A 83 -2.84 -6.30 23.14
C CYS A 83 -1.31 -6.37 23.09
N LYS A 84 -0.74 -7.43 23.67
CA LYS A 84 0.67 -7.77 23.54
C LYS A 84 0.93 -8.34 22.16
N LEU A 85 1.63 -7.60 21.31
CA LEU A 85 1.94 -7.98 19.94
C LEU A 85 3.14 -8.93 19.84
N ALA A 86 4.18 -8.61 20.63
CA ALA A 86 5.43 -9.41 20.68
C ALA A 86 6.15 -9.16 22.01
N THR A 87 7.14 -10.01 22.31
CA THR A 87 8.09 -9.80 23.40
C THR A 87 9.50 -9.80 22.82
N ILE A 88 10.33 -8.88 23.30
CA ILE A 88 11.78 -8.81 23.01
C ILE A 88 12.51 -9.28 24.25
N GLU A 89 13.50 -10.17 24.08
CA GLU A 89 14.39 -10.64 25.14
C GLU A 89 15.84 -10.50 24.68
N GLY A 90 16.74 -10.05 25.56
CA GLY A 90 18.16 -9.91 25.24
C GLY A 90 18.88 -8.81 25.99
N PRO A 91 20.05 -8.36 25.50
CA PRO A 91 20.83 -7.29 26.13
C PRO A 91 20.07 -5.98 26.19
N LEU A 92 20.04 -5.33 27.38
CA LEU A 92 19.24 -4.14 27.64
C LEU A 92 19.65 -2.94 26.79
N ARG A 93 20.94 -2.63 26.68
CA ARG A 93 21.44 -1.46 25.92
C ARG A 93 20.95 -1.48 24.48
N PRO A 94 21.28 -2.49 23.64
CA PRO A 94 20.82 -2.49 22.26
C PRO A 94 19.29 -2.61 22.11
N MET A 95 18.57 -3.16 23.11
CA MET A 95 17.10 -3.17 23.13
C MET A 95 16.55 -1.75 23.22
N LEU A 96 17.09 -0.92 24.14
CA LEU A 96 16.67 0.47 24.31
C LEU A 96 17.07 1.34 23.12
N SER A 97 18.30 1.16 22.61
CA SER A 97 18.76 1.88 21.43
C SER A 97 17.92 1.58 20.17
N ALA A 98 17.42 0.34 20.03
CA ALA A 98 16.59 -0.05 18.89
C ALA A 98 15.12 0.41 18.99
N GLU A 99 14.66 0.79 20.19
CA GLU A 99 13.24 1.04 20.48
C GLU A 99 12.60 2.03 19.50
N ARG A 100 13.19 3.20 19.33
CA ARG A 100 12.58 4.27 18.54
C ARG A 100 12.50 3.89 17.07
N VAL A 101 13.57 3.35 16.49
CA VAL A 101 13.60 2.95 15.08
C VAL A 101 12.55 1.86 14.82
N MET A 102 12.51 0.79 15.65
CA MET A 102 11.54 -0.29 15.43
C MET A 102 10.09 0.17 15.60
N LEU A 103 9.81 1.04 16.59
CA LEU A 103 8.46 1.57 16.80
C LEU A 103 8.03 2.49 15.66
N ASN A 104 8.90 3.33 15.13
CA ASN A 104 8.60 4.20 14.00
C ASN A 104 8.18 3.39 12.75
N PHE A 105 8.90 2.32 12.42
CA PHE A 105 8.51 1.43 11.33
C PHE A 105 7.19 0.72 11.62
N LEU A 106 7.04 0.13 12.81
CA LEU A 106 5.86 -0.64 13.18
C LEU A 106 4.60 0.22 13.20
N GLN A 107 4.65 1.38 13.85
CA GLN A 107 3.55 2.34 13.97
C GLN A 107 3.08 2.82 12.59
N ARG A 108 4.01 3.15 11.70
CA ARG A 108 3.69 3.57 10.31
C ARG A 108 3.05 2.44 9.51
N LEU A 109 3.61 1.24 9.55
CA LEU A 109 3.11 0.11 8.77
C LEU A 109 1.74 -0.38 9.28
N CYS A 110 1.56 -0.46 10.59
CA CYS A 110 0.26 -0.76 11.19
C CYS A 110 -0.79 0.32 10.86
N GLY A 111 -0.40 1.60 10.84
CA GLY A 111 -1.28 2.70 10.46
C GLY A 111 -1.80 2.58 9.03
N ILE A 112 -0.93 2.25 8.07
CA ILE A 112 -1.31 2.01 6.67
C ILE A 112 -2.23 0.78 6.56
N ALA A 113 -1.89 -0.32 7.25
CA ALA A 113 -2.69 -1.54 7.23
C ALA A 113 -4.09 -1.30 7.84
N THR A 114 -4.16 -0.59 8.98
CA THR A 114 -5.40 -0.25 9.66
C THR A 114 -6.27 0.68 8.81
N THR A 115 -5.67 1.74 8.24
CA THR A 115 -6.38 2.64 7.32
C THR A 115 -6.90 1.89 6.10
N THR A 116 -6.08 1.05 5.48
CA THR A 116 -6.52 0.22 4.34
C THR A 116 -7.69 -0.68 4.72
N ASN A 117 -7.64 -1.31 5.89
CA ASN A 117 -8.71 -2.18 6.37
C ASN A 117 -10.04 -1.41 6.52
N LYS A 118 -10.01 -0.17 7.03
CA LYS A 118 -11.21 0.69 7.10
C LYS A 118 -11.87 0.88 5.73
N TYR A 119 -11.07 1.14 4.68
CA TYR A 119 -11.59 1.24 3.30
C TYR A 119 -12.14 -0.09 2.78
N VAL A 120 -11.45 -1.20 3.05
CA VAL A 120 -11.91 -2.55 2.65
C VAL A 120 -13.24 -2.90 3.31
N GLN A 121 -13.39 -2.61 4.61
CA GLN A 121 -14.64 -2.82 5.34
C GLN A 121 -15.78 -1.93 4.80
N ALA A 122 -15.49 -0.68 4.46
CA ALA A 122 -16.50 0.27 3.96
C ALA A 122 -17.12 -0.14 2.61
N ILE A 123 -16.46 -1.02 1.83
CA ILE A 123 -16.98 -1.52 0.55
C ILE A 123 -17.50 -2.96 0.58
N GLN A 124 -17.61 -3.55 1.78
CA GLN A 124 -18.14 -4.92 1.92
C GLN A 124 -19.53 -5.06 1.28
N GLY A 125 -19.79 -6.23 0.70
CA GLY A 125 -21.03 -6.49 -0.03
C GLY A 125 -21.01 -6.01 -1.49
N THR A 126 -19.97 -5.31 -1.94
CA THR A 126 -19.75 -4.93 -3.35
C THR A 126 -18.69 -5.82 -4.01
N LYS A 127 -18.62 -5.78 -5.35
CA LYS A 127 -17.54 -6.48 -6.09
C LYS A 127 -16.23 -5.69 -6.14
N ALA A 128 -16.25 -4.40 -5.79
CA ALA A 128 -15.11 -3.52 -5.87
C ALA A 128 -13.97 -3.95 -4.95
N LYS A 129 -12.72 -3.63 -5.34
CA LYS A 129 -11.52 -3.91 -4.54
C LYS A 129 -10.73 -2.62 -4.36
N ILE A 130 -10.16 -2.43 -3.16
CA ILE A 130 -9.31 -1.29 -2.82
C ILE A 130 -7.90 -1.54 -3.33
N TYR A 131 -7.35 -0.56 -4.05
CA TYR A 131 -5.99 -0.57 -4.58
C TYR A 131 -5.19 0.63 -4.05
N ASP A 132 -3.91 0.41 -3.83
CA ASP A 132 -2.96 1.50 -3.60
C ASP A 132 -2.61 2.25 -4.91
N THR A 133 -1.71 3.21 -4.79
CA THR A 133 -1.17 3.98 -5.90
C THR A 133 0.37 4.01 -5.86
N ARG A 134 0.99 4.90 -6.64
CA ARG A 134 2.41 5.25 -6.52
C ARG A 134 2.67 6.47 -5.63
N LYS A 135 1.63 7.06 -5.02
CA LYS A 135 1.74 8.14 -4.04
C LYS A 135 2.20 7.56 -2.70
N THR A 136 3.49 7.34 -2.57
CA THR A 136 4.16 6.71 -1.42
C THR A 136 5.31 7.57 -0.95
N LEU A 137 5.75 7.41 0.30
CA LEU A 137 6.99 8.02 0.75
C LEU A 137 8.17 7.52 -0.10
N PRO A 138 9.10 8.40 -0.49
CA PRO A 138 10.32 7.99 -1.19
C PRO A 138 11.08 6.92 -0.39
N GLY A 139 11.53 5.85 -1.06
CA GLY A 139 12.20 4.72 -0.42
C GLY A 139 11.30 3.71 0.29
N TRP A 140 10.09 4.09 0.71
CA TRP A 140 9.19 3.25 1.51
C TRP A 140 8.19 2.42 0.71
N ARG A 141 8.13 2.56 -0.61
CA ARG A 141 7.06 1.97 -1.43
C ARG A 141 6.88 0.47 -1.24
N VAL A 142 7.96 -0.29 -1.09
CA VAL A 142 7.87 -1.74 -0.87
C VAL A 142 7.18 -2.04 0.46
N LEU A 143 7.53 -1.32 1.52
CA LEU A 143 6.95 -1.43 2.85
C LEU A 143 5.48 -1.01 2.85
N GLU A 144 5.16 0.17 2.29
CA GLU A 144 3.80 0.70 2.28
C GLU A 144 2.85 -0.18 1.47
N LYS A 145 3.30 -0.71 0.31
CA LYS A 145 2.51 -1.67 -0.49
C LYS A 145 2.32 -3.01 0.23
N TYR A 146 3.30 -3.45 1.00
CA TYR A 146 3.14 -4.62 1.86
C TYR A 146 2.07 -4.36 2.93
N ALA A 147 2.10 -3.20 3.58
CA ALA A 147 1.12 -2.82 4.60
C ALA A 147 -0.31 -2.73 4.03
N VAL A 148 -0.49 -2.22 2.81
CA VAL A 148 -1.78 -2.26 2.11
C VAL A 148 -2.29 -3.70 1.97
N ARG A 149 -1.42 -4.65 1.65
CA ARG A 149 -1.78 -6.08 1.57
C ARG A 149 -2.17 -6.66 2.93
N CYS A 150 -1.49 -6.25 4.00
CA CYS A 150 -1.85 -6.64 5.36
C CYS A 150 -3.25 -6.13 5.75
N GLY A 151 -3.63 -4.93 5.32
CA GLY A 151 -4.96 -4.36 5.53
C GLY A 151 -6.08 -4.95 4.66
N GLY A 152 -5.77 -5.94 3.79
CA GLY A 152 -6.75 -6.57 2.89
C GLY A 152 -6.90 -5.86 1.54
N GLY A 153 -6.14 -4.81 1.26
CA GLY A 153 -6.11 -4.14 -0.03
C GLY A 153 -5.26 -4.87 -1.08
N TYR A 154 -5.20 -4.30 -2.26
CA TYR A 154 -4.46 -4.81 -3.42
C TYR A 154 -3.43 -3.79 -3.87
N ASN A 155 -2.38 -4.26 -4.53
CA ASN A 155 -1.36 -3.37 -5.08
C ASN A 155 -1.64 -3.07 -6.56
N HIS A 156 -1.61 -1.78 -6.91
CA HIS A 156 -1.42 -1.30 -8.27
C HIS A 156 0.06 -1.48 -8.67
N ARG A 157 0.48 -1.06 -9.87
CA ARG A 157 1.88 -1.17 -10.30
C ARG A 157 2.84 -0.63 -9.25
N ILE A 158 3.98 -1.30 -9.09
CA ILE A 158 5.04 -0.91 -8.15
C ILE A 158 5.84 0.27 -8.68
N GLY A 159 6.13 0.25 -9.98
CA GLY A 159 6.91 1.28 -10.65
C GLY A 159 6.40 1.59 -12.05
N LEU A 160 7.25 2.22 -12.86
CA LEU A 160 6.96 2.46 -14.28
C LEU A 160 7.23 1.21 -15.14
N TYR A 161 7.92 0.22 -14.57
CA TYR A 161 8.46 -0.95 -15.25
C TYR A 161 7.55 -2.19 -15.20
N ASP A 162 6.48 -2.19 -14.39
CA ASP A 162 5.67 -3.40 -14.16
C ASP A 162 4.19 -3.27 -14.55
N GLY A 163 3.82 -2.15 -15.18
CA GLY A 163 2.49 -1.92 -15.73
C GLY A 163 2.44 -0.64 -16.57
N ILE A 164 1.76 -0.71 -17.69
CA ILE A 164 1.59 0.43 -18.59
C ILE A 164 0.33 1.18 -18.16
N LEU A 165 0.47 2.49 -17.95
CA LEU A 165 -0.64 3.40 -17.66
C LEU A 165 -0.50 4.61 -18.58
N ILE A 166 -1.36 4.66 -19.58
CA ILE A 166 -1.51 5.77 -20.52
C ILE A 166 -2.45 6.78 -19.84
N LYS A 167 -1.93 7.95 -19.53
CA LYS A 167 -2.64 9.00 -18.82
C LYS A 167 -3.29 10.00 -19.76
N ASP A 168 -4.18 10.83 -19.21
CA ASP A 168 -4.79 11.99 -19.86
C ASP A 168 -3.79 12.83 -20.67
N ASN A 169 -2.67 13.23 -20.06
CA ASN A 169 -1.61 13.98 -20.71
C ASN A 169 -1.00 13.23 -21.92
N HIS A 170 -0.87 11.89 -21.86
CA HIS A 170 -0.41 11.11 -22.99
C HIS A 170 -1.45 11.09 -24.11
N LEU A 171 -2.76 11.00 -23.79
CA LEU A 171 -3.84 11.05 -24.76
C LEU A 171 -3.92 12.42 -25.43
N ALA A 172 -3.74 13.51 -24.67
CA ALA A 172 -3.72 14.86 -25.18
C ALA A 172 -2.65 15.07 -26.27
N GLU A 173 -1.44 14.53 -26.08
CA GLU A 173 -0.36 14.56 -27.07
C GLU A 173 -0.66 13.73 -28.34
N LEU A 174 -1.56 12.77 -28.27
CA LEU A 174 -2.01 12.02 -29.44
C LEU A 174 -2.98 12.83 -30.30
N GLY A 175 -3.58 13.89 -29.77
CA GLY A 175 -4.52 14.80 -30.44
C GLY A 175 -5.94 14.24 -30.56
N ARG A 176 -6.86 15.03 -31.14
CA ARG A 176 -8.29 14.71 -31.18
C ARG A 176 -8.65 13.35 -31.79
N ASN A 177 -7.90 12.89 -32.79
CA ASN A 177 -8.09 11.57 -33.40
C ASN A 177 -7.09 10.56 -32.80
N PHE A 178 -7.14 10.35 -31.48
CA PHE A 178 -6.19 9.51 -30.76
C PHE A 178 -6.44 8.00 -30.93
N GLN A 179 -7.64 7.54 -31.31
CA GLN A 179 -8.05 6.14 -31.30
C GLN A 179 -7.16 5.23 -32.17
N PRO A 180 -6.85 5.52 -33.47
CA PRO A 180 -5.96 4.65 -34.27
C PRO A 180 -4.53 4.62 -33.73
N LYS A 181 -4.05 5.75 -33.15
CA LYS A 181 -2.73 5.82 -32.53
C LYS A 181 -2.68 5.00 -31.24
N LEU A 182 -3.72 5.11 -30.40
CA LEU A 182 -3.84 4.35 -29.15
C LEU A 182 -3.91 2.84 -29.43
N LEU A 183 -4.67 2.41 -30.44
CA LEU A 183 -4.72 1.01 -30.88
C LEU A 183 -3.32 0.46 -31.21
N LYS A 184 -2.52 1.23 -31.96
CA LYS A 184 -1.13 0.85 -32.28
C LYS A 184 -0.28 0.77 -31.02
N ILE A 185 -0.38 1.76 -30.12
CA ILE A 185 0.34 1.80 -28.84
C ILE A 185 -0.01 0.60 -27.97
N VAL A 186 -1.29 0.25 -27.83
CA VAL A 186 -1.73 -0.90 -27.04
C VAL A 186 -1.20 -2.21 -27.61
N ARG A 187 -1.17 -2.37 -28.95
CA ARG A 187 -0.58 -3.54 -29.59
C ARG A 187 0.92 -3.68 -29.30
N GLU A 188 1.68 -2.59 -29.36
CA GLU A 188 3.10 -2.59 -28.98
C GLU A 188 3.29 -2.84 -27.47
N ALA A 189 2.48 -2.21 -26.62
CA ALA A 189 2.48 -2.39 -25.20
C ALA A 189 2.33 -3.86 -24.78
N ARG A 190 1.48 -4.62 -25.49
CA ARG A 190 1.27 -6.06 -25.27
C ARG A 190 2.48 -6.95 -25.59
N LYS A 191 3.44 -6.46 -26.36
CA LYS A 191 4.67 -7.18 -26.68
C LYS A 191 5.75 -6.99 -25.59
N ILE A 192 5.58 -6.01 -24.71
CA ILE A 192 6.57 -5.67 -23.67
C ILE A 192 6.55 -6.75 -22.58
N LYS A 193 7.63 -7.52 -22.50
CA LYS A 193 7.84 -8.50 -21.43
C LYS A 193 7.95 -7.78 -20.07
N GLY A 194 7.16 -8.20 -19.10
CA GLY A 194 7.15 -7.62 -17.73
C GLY A 194 6.02 -6.63 -17.47
N ALA A 195 5.34 -6.10 -18.47
CA ALA A 195 4.11 -5.34 -18.29
C ALA A 195 2.96 -6.27 -17.86
N LYS A 196 2.49 -6.10 -16.63
CA LYS A 196 1.42 -6.95 -16.05
C LYS A 196 0.05 -6.62 -16.61
N PHE A 197 -0.15 -5.39 -17.03
CA PHE A 197 -1.40 -4.88 -17.58
C PHE A 197 -1.15 -3.63 -18.42
N VAL A 198 -2.13 -3.31 -19.27
CA VAL A 198 -2.25 -2.04 -19.99
C VAL A 198 -3.48 -1.33 -19.45
N ALA A 199 -3.29 -0.14 -18.89
CA ALA A 199 -4.34 0.73 -18.37
C ALA A 199 -4.39 2.05 -19.15
N VAL A 200 -5.58 2.61 -19.30
CA VAL A 200 -5.81 3.93 -19.91
C VAL A 200 -6.65 4.76 -18.94
N GLU A 201 -6.22 5.98 -18.69
CA GLU A 201 -6.93 6.96 -17.86
C GLU A 201 -7.78 7.85 -18.75
N VAL A 202 -9.03 8.07 -18.37
CA VAL A 202 -10.00 8.91 -19.06
C VAL A 202 -10.65 9.89 -18.08
N ASP A 203 -10.83 11.13 -18.53
CA ASP A 203 -11.44 12.23 -17.76
C ASP A 203 -12.90 12.46 -18.14
N HIS A 204 -13.32 12.00 -19.33
CA HIS A 204 -14.65 12.18 -19.86
C HIS A 204 -15.25 10.87 -20.35
N VAL A 205 -16.48 10.57 -19.88
CA VAL A 205 -17.18 9.33 -20.26
C VAL A 205 -17.62 9.39 -21.71
N ASP A 206 -18.29 10.47 -22.13
CA ASP A 206 -18.91 10.54 -23.45
C ASP A 206 -17.91 10.69 -24.59
N ASP A 207 -16.82 11.44 -24.37
CA ASP A 207 -15.86 11.79 -25.42
C ASP A 207 -14.65 10.85 -25.52
N GLN A 208 -14.34 10.08 -24.46
CA GLN A 208 -13.13 9.26 -24.40
C GLN A 208 -13.41 7.78 -24.15
N LEU A 209 -14.25 7.47 -23.15
CA LEU A 209 -14.47 6.08 -22.73
C LEU A 209 -15.02 5.23 -23.87
N ASN A 210 -15.97 5.73 -24.63
CA ASN A 210 -16.56 5.06 -25.79
C ASN A 210 -15.45 4.53 -26.72
N TYR A 211 -14.51 5.39 -27.12
CA TYR A 211 -13.41 5.01 -28.01
C TYR A 211 -12.42 4.05 -27.38
N VAL A 212 -12.14 4.21 -26.07
CA VAL A 212 -11.20 3.35 -25.32
C VAL A 212 -11.75 1.94 -25.16
N LEU A 213 -13.06 1.79 -24.95
CA LEU A 213 -13.73 0.47 -24.83
C LEU A 213 -13.71 -0.35 -26.13
N GLU A 214 -13.59 0.29 -27.30
CA GLU A 214 -13.48 -0.39 -28.59
C GLU A 214 -12.06 -0.95 -28.86
N ILE A 215 -11.06 -0.54 -28.09
CA ILE A 215 -9.66 -0.95 -28.31
C ILE A 215 -9.37 -2.27 -27.60
N PRO A 216 -9.10 -3.36 -28.34
CA PRO A 216 -8.77 -4.64 -27.72
C PRO A 216 -7.38 -4.57 -27.06
N GLY A 217 -7.27 -5.22 -25.90
CA GLY A 217 -5.99 -5.33 -25.21
C GLY A 217 -5.81 -4.30 -24.09
N ILE A 218 -6.79 -3.49 -23.75
CA ILE A 218 -6.83 -2.67 -22.54
C ILE A 218 -7.39 -3.55 -21.42
N ASP A 219 -6.67 -3.65 -20.28
CA ASP A 219 -7.11 -4.42 -19.12
C ASP A 219 -7.90 -3.60 -18.13
N ILE A 220 -7.54 -2.31 -18.01
CA ILE A 220 -8.10 -1.40 -16.99
C ILE A 220 -8.36 -0.05 -17.65
N VAL A 221 -9.53 0.51 -17.40
CA VAL A 221 -9.81 1.93 -17.67
C VAL A 221 -9.96 2.65 -16.34
N LEU A 222 -9.08 3.64 -16.10
CA LEU A 222 -9.19 4.53 -14.95
C LEU A 222 -10.16 5.66 -15.28
N LEU A 223 -11.11 5.86 -14.39
CA LEU A 223 -12.10 6.91 -14.39
C LEU A 223 -11.66 7.96 -13.37
N ASP A 224 -10.95 9.01 -13.85
CA ASP A 224 -10.31 9.98 -12.95
C ASP A 224 -11.27 11.10 -12.55
N ASN A 225 -11.38 11.34 -11.25
CA ASN A 225 -12.21 12.39 -10.63
C ASN A 225 -13.70 12.42 -11.05
N MET A 226 -14.28 11.26 -11.38
CA MET A 226 -15.67 11.16 -11.83
C MET A 226 -16.66 11.08 -10.67
N GLY A 227 -17.79 11.78 -10.79
CA GLY A 227 -18.91 11.69 -9.87
C GLY A 227 -19.68 10.38 -10.00
N GLN A 228 -20.55 10.06 -9.01
CA GLN A 228 -21.30 8.79 -8.97
C GLN A 228 -22.15 8.54 -10.22
N TRP A 229 -22.78 9.59 -10.78
CA TRP A 229 -23.55 9.47 -12.01
C TRP A 229 -22.67 9.02 -13.18
N GLN A 230 -21.53 9.67 -13.37
CA GLN A 230 -20.57 9.34 -14.43
C GLN A 230 -20.02 7.92 -14.26
N LEU A 231 -19.70 7.49 -13.02
CA LEU A 231 -19.24 6.12 -12.73
C LEU A 231 -20.30 5.08 -13.10
N LYS A 232 -21.58 5.30 -12.74
CA LYS A 232 -22.69 4.40 -13.13
C LYS A 232 -22.83 4.35 -14.64
N HIS A 233 -22.83 5.51 -15.30
CA HIS A 233 -22.92 5.59 -16.77
C HIS A 233 -21.76 4.86 -17.45
N ALA A 234 -20.54 5.00 -16.95
CA ALA A 234 -19.36 4.29 -17.45
C ALA A 234 -19.51 2.74 -17.32
N VAL A 235 -20.05 2.28 -16.20
CA VAL A 235 -20.32 0.84 -15.97
C VAL A 235 -21.37 0.33 -16.96
N GLU A 236 -22.47 1.04 -17.14
CA GLU A 236 -23.53 0.67 -18.09
C GLU A 236 -23.03 0.66 -19.54
N MET A 237 -22.24 1.67 -19.93
CA MET A 237 -21.63 1.77 -21.25
C MET A 237 -20.71 0.58 -21.51
N ARG A 238 -19.78 0.27 -20.61
CA ARG A 238 -18.89 -0.88 -20.72
C ARG A 238 -19.67 -2.19 -20.83
N ASP A 239 -20.67 -2.40 -19.98
CA ASP A 239 -21.43 -3.66 -19.93
C ASP A 239 -22.32 -3.86 -21.16
N ARG A 240 -22.71 -2.76 -21.84
CA ARG A 240 -23.42 -2.79 -23.12
C ARG A 240 -22.49 -3.04 -24.31
N MET A 241 -21.32 -2.39 -24.33
CA MET A 241 -20.38 -2.44 -25.47
C MET A 241 -19.48 -3.68 -25.47
N CYS A 242 -19.15 -4.22 -24.29
CA CYS A 242 -18.16 -5.27 -24.16
C CYS A 242 -18.79 -6.59 -23.68
N SER A 243 -18.43 -7.71 -24.33
CA SER A 243 -18.80 -9.04 -23.84
C SER A 243 -18.10 -9.34 -22.51
N ARG A 244 -18.77 -10.08 -21.61
CA ARG A 244 -18.29 -10.38 -20.24
C ARG A 244 -16.83 -10.87 -20.18
N ASN A 245 -16.39 -11.67 -21.15
CA ASN A 245 -15.08 -12.30 -21.13
C ASN A 245 -13.96 -11.42 -21.72
N LYS A 246 -14.27 -10.25 -22.29
CA LYS A 246 -13.30 -9.36 -22.97
C LYS A 246 -13.36 -7.91 -22.50
N ARG A 247 -14.14 -7.62 -21.46
CA ARG A 247 -14.32 -6.26 -20.97
C ARG A 247 -13.16 -5.82 -20.06
N PRO A 248 -12.67 -4.58 -20.19
CA PRO A 248 -11.72 -4.04 -19.25
C PRO A 248 -12.34 -3.86 -17.87
N LEU A 249 -11.51 -3.90 -16.81
CA LEU A 249 -11.92 -3.50 -15.47
C LEU A 249 -12.03 -1.97 -15.41
N LEU A 250 -13.06 -1.47 -14.74
CA LEU A 250 -13.20 -0.05 -14.45
C LEU A 250 -12.63 0.26 -13.06
N GLU A 251 -11.72 1.23 -13.00
CA GLU A 251 -11.08 1.68 -11.77
C GLU A 251 -11.45 3.14 -11.49
N ALA A 252 -12.17 3.41 -10.39
CA ALA A 252 -12.41 4.77 -9.92
C ALA A 252 -11.14 5.31 -9.24
N SER A 253 -10.76 6.53 -9.57
CA SER A 253 -9.59 7.25 -9.04
C SER A 253 -9.94 8.71 -8.77
N GLY A 254 -9.14 9.36 -7.92
CA GLY A 254 -9.30 10.79 -7.58
C GLY A 254 -10.26 11.06 -6.42
N ASN A 255 -9.78 11.83 -5.43
CA ASN A 255 -10.55 12.32 -4.28
C ASN A 255 -11.37 11.26 -3.49
N ILE A 256 -10.87 10.02 -3.43
CA ILE A 256 -11.51 8.93 -2.70
C ILE A 256 -11.22 9.07 -1.19
N THR A 257 -12.29 9.08 -0.40
CA THR A 257 -12.28 9.20 1.07
C THR A 257 -13.14 8.11 1.70
N LEU A 258 -13.01 7.88 3.02
CA LEU A 258 -13.90 6.96 3.74
C LEU A 258 -15.37 7.37 3.65
N ASN A 259 -15.65 8.67 3.51
CA ASN A 259 -17.02 9.18 3.43
C ASN A 259 -17.71 8.88 2.08
N ASN A 260 -16.93 8.71 0.99
CA ASN A 260 -17.51 8.52 -0.35
C ASN A 260 -17.25 7.14 -0.95
N VAL A 261 -16.29 6.36 -0.42
CA VAL A 261 -15.85 5.08 -1.01
C VAL A 261 -16.97 4.06 -1.16
N SER A 262 -17.88 3.98 -0.18
CA SER A 262 -19.04 3.06 -0.23
C SER A 262 -19.97 3.40 -1.39
N ALA A 263 -20.33 4.67 -1.56
CA ALA A 263 -21.17 5.13 -2.66
C ALA A 263 -20.51 4.91 -4.03
N ILE A 264 -19.19 5.11 -4.12
CA ILE A 264 -18.40 4.82 -5.33
C ILE A 264 -18.41 3.32 -5.65
N ALA A 265 -18.22 2.45 -4.65
CA ALA A 265 -18.25 1.01 -4.83
C ALA A 265 -19.64 0.52 -5.32
N GLN A 266 -20.73 1.12 -4.81
CA GLN A 266 -22.12 0.84 -5.23
C GLN A 266 -22.41 1.28 -6.68
N CYS A 267 -21.59 2.15 -7.29
CA CYS A 267 -21.72 2.45 -8.72
C CYS A 267 -21.38 1.25 -9.63
N GLY A 268 -20.79 0.18 -9.08
CA GLY A 268 -20.50 -1.04 -9.83
C GLY A 268 -19.14 -1.04 -10.52
N VAL A 269 -18.19 -0.19 -10.12
CA VAL A 269 -16.79 -0.27 -10.54
C VAL A 269 -16.12 -1.52 -10.00
N ASP A 270 -15.06 -1.98 -10.63
CA ASP A 270 -14.35 -3.20 -10.23
C ASP A 270 -13.20 -2.91 -9.27
N ARG A 271 -12.64 -1.71 -9.36
CA ARG A 271 -11.45 -1.28 -8.61
C ARG A 271 -11.63 0.15 -8.13
N ILE A 272 -11.04 0.45 -6.98
CA ILE A 272 -11.00 1.80 -6.42
C ILE A 272 -9.56 2.08 -5.99
N ALA A 273 -8.90 3.02 -6.66
CA ALA A 273 -7.52 3.42 -6.35
C ALA A 273 -7.54 4.55 -5.30
N VAL A 274 -6.95 4.29 -4.14
CA VAL A 274 -6.95 5.22 -3.01
C VAL A 274 -5.52 5.61 -2.65
N GLY A 275 -5.13 6.85 -2.97
CA GLY A 275 -3.81 7.37 -2.61
C GLY A 275 -3.66 7.61 -1.10
N ALA A 276 -4.73 8.04 -0.45
CA ALA A 276 -4.73 8.40 0.97
C ALA A 276 -4.32 7.26 1.91
N ILE A 277 -4.53 6.00 1.53
CA ILE A 277 -4.11 4.85 2.35
C ILE A 277 -2.59 4.74 2.54
N THR A 278 -1.81 5.42 1.71
CA THR A 278 -0.34 5.46 1.83
C THR A 278 0.15 6.86 2.19
N HIS A 279 -0.14 7.88 1.38
CA HIS A 279 0.45 9.21 1.61
C HIS A 279 -0.15 9.97 2.82
N SER A 280 -1.37 9.62 3.29
CA SER A 280 -2.06 10.31 4.39
C SER A 280 -2.41 9.40 5.57
N ALA A 281 -1.94 8.15 5.60
CA ALA A 281 -2.16 7.28 6.74
C ALA A 281 -1.42 7.82 7.97
N ALA A 282 -2.15 7.97 9.08
CA ALA A 282 -1.54 8.28 10.37
C ALA A 282 -0.76 7.07 10.91
N ALA A 283 0.30 7.33 11.65
CA ALA A 283 0.92 6.31 12.49
C ALA A 283 -0.02 5.98 13.66
N VAL A 284 -0.02 4.71 14.08
CA VAL A 284 -0.80 4.24 15.24
C VAL A 284 0.05 4.26 16.51
N ASP A 285 -0.60 4.28 17.67
CA ASP A 285 0.11 4.28 18.95
C ASP A 285 0.46 2.84 19.39
N ILE A 286 1.76 2.56 19.44
CA ILE A 286 2.35 1.30 19.91
C ILE A 286 3.53 1.67 20.83
N GLY A 287 3.60 1.03 22.00
CA GLY A 287 4.68 1.26 22.95
C GLY A 287 5.48 0.01 23.28
N LEU A 288 6.62 0.23 23.94
CA LEU A 288 7.45 -0.80 24.56
C LEU A 288 7.29 -0.74 26.08
N ASP A 289 6.72 -1.79 26.67
CA ASP A 289 6.45 -1.90 28.11
C ASP A 289 7.40 -2.95 28.72
N ARG A 290 7.92 -2.65 29.91
CA ARG A 290 8.79 -3.53 30.68
C ARG A 290 8.07 -4.18 31.86
#